data_f3f2366f825087ce9bd96fb932780bc3
#
_entry.id   f3f2366f825087ce9bd96fb932780bc3
#
_cell.length_a   1.000
_cell.length_b   1.000
_cell.length_c   1.000
_cell.angle_alpha   90.00
_cell.angle_beta   90.00
_cell.angle_gamma   90.00
#
_symmetry.space_group_name_H-M   'P 1'
#
loop_
_entity.id
_entity.type
_entity.pdbx_description
1 polymer ?
#
loop_
_entity_poly.entity_id
_entity_poly.type
_entity_poly.pdbx_seq_one_letter_code
_entity_poly.pdbx_strand_id
1 'polypeptide(L)'
;EGMRLVANALVRAVHTPSDLDARAHMLAAAAMGATAFQKGLGGMHALSHPVGALYDTHHGMTNATFMPYVLKFNRPAIEERITRLAAYLRLPSPGFDSFLAFILKLRKDIGVPHTLVQLGVDDQQADLIADMAVVDPSASGNPLPITKAGAAEIFDAAYHGRL
;
A
#
# COMPACT_ATOMS: atom_id res chain seq x y z
N GLU A 1 -10.50 -7.30 -10.66
CA GLU A 1 -9.78 -7.68 -11.88
C GLU A 1 -8.43 -6.95 -11.97
N GLY A 2 -8.34 -5.64 -11.75
CA GLY A 2 -7.06 -4.92 -11.76
C GLY A 2 -5.97 -5.58 -10.91
N MET A 3 -6.29 -6.00 -9.70
CA MET A 3 -5.32 -6.70 -8.84
C MET A 3 -4.87 -8.05 -9.41
N ARG A 4 -5.73 -8.77 -10.14
CA ARG A 4 -5.35 -10.01 -10.83
C ARG A 4 -4.37 -9.73 -11.97
N LEU A 5 -4.59 -8.67 -12.73
CA LEU A 5 -3.66 -8.23 -13.78
C LEU A 5 -2.30 -7.84 -13.17
N VAL A 6 -2.30 -7.10 -12.05
CA VAL A 6 -1.06 -6.76 -11.31
C VAL A 6 -0.34 -8.03 -10.87
N ALA A 7 -1.03 -8.98 -10.23
CA ALA A 7 -0.43 -10.21 -9.75
C ALA A 7 0.25 -11.03 -10.86
N ASN A 8 -0.31 -10.99 -12.07
CA ASN A 8 0.18 -11.78 -13.20
C ASN A 8 1.24 -11.07 -14.05
N ALA A 9 1.29 -9.74 -14.05
CA ALA A 9 2.07 -8.99 -15.03
C ALA A 9 3.10 -8.02 -14.44
N LEU A 10 2.95 -7.55 -13.18
CA LEU A 10 3.78 -6.46 -12.66
C LEU A 10 5.27 -6.82 -12.62
N VAL A 11 5.62 -8.02 -12.13
CA VAL A 11 7.02 -8.46 -12.05
C VAL A 11 7.65 -8.52 -13.45
N ARG A 12 6.92 -9.08 -14.43
CA ARG A 12 7.36 -9.11 -15.83
C ARG A 12 7.54 -7.71 -16.41
N ALA A 13 6.58 -6.82 -16.17
CA ALA A 13 6.64 -5.44 -16.66
C ALA A 13 7.85 -4.67 -16.11
N VAL A 14 8.24 -4.94 -14.85
CA VAL A 14 9.41 -4.32 -14.22
C VAL A 14 10.72 -4.89 -14.75
N HIS A 15 10.84 -6.22 -14.84
CA HIS A 15 12.11 -6.86 -15.20
C HIS A 15 12.31 -7.02 -16.72
N THR A 16 11.24 -6.93 -17.50
CA THR A 16 11.28 -7.01 -18.96
C THR A 16 10.50 -5.85 -19.56
N PRO A 17 11.08 -4.62 -19.58
CA PRO A 17 10.35 -3.41 -20.04
C PRO A 17 9.87 -3.48 -21.51
N SER A 18 10.42 -4.38 -22.32
CA SER A 18 10.00 -4.63 -23.70
C SER A 18 8.80 -5.59 -23.81
N ASP A 19 8.33 -6.22 -22.71
CA ASP A 19 7.16 -7.09 -22.72
C ASP A 19 5.88 -6.25 -22.85
N LEU A 20 5.44 -6.06 -24.10
CA LEU A 20 4.27 -5.23 -24.43
C LEU A 20 2.96 -5.79 -23.84
N ASP A 21 2.83 -7.11 -23.72
CA ASP A 21 1.67 -7.74 -23.10
C ASP A 21 1.58 -7.41 -21.62
N ALA A 22 2.69 -7.57 -20.88
CA ALA A 22 2.75 -7.17 -19.47
C ALA A 22 2.46 -5.68 -19.28
N ARG A 23 3.00 -4.82 -20.12
CA ARG A 23 2.75 -3.37 -20.09
C ARG A 23 1.29 -3.02 -20.38
N ALA A 24 0.66 -3.67 -21.36
CA ALA A 24 -0.77 -3.49 -21.65
C ALA A 24 -1.65 -3.89 -20.45
N HIS A 25 -1.33 -5.02 -19.79
CA HIS A 25 -2.00 -5.43 -18.57
C HIS A 25 -1.85 -4.40 -17.44
N MET A 26 -0.66 -3.79 -17.29
CA MET A 26 -0.43 -2.75 -16.28
C MET A 26 -1.20 -1.46 -16.58
N LEU A 27 -1.30 -1.04 -17.86
CA LEU A 27 -2.14 0.10 -18.25
C LEU A 27 -3.61 -0.16 -17.95
N ALA A 28 -4.12 -1.36 -18.28
CA ALA A 28 -5.49 -1.75 -17.96
C ALA A 28 -5.72 -1.78 -16.44
N ALA A 29 -4.79 -2.34 -15.66
CA ALA A 29 -4.86 -2.35 -14.21
C ALA A 29 -4.86 -0.94 -13.60
N ALA A 30 -4.03 -0.03 -14.13
CA ALA A 30 -3.99 1.37 -13.71
C ALA A 30 -5.33 2.08 -13.96
N ALA A 31 -5.94 1.90 -15.15
CA ALA A 31 -7.24 2.45 -15.47
C ALA A 31 -8.35 1.91 -14.54
N MET A 32 -8.32 0.60 -14.25
CA MET A 32 -9.24 -0.02 -13.27
C MET A 32 -9.03 0.53 -11.86
N GLY A 33 -7.78 0.75 -11.44
CA GLY A 33 -7.41 1.36 -10.16
C GLY A 33 -7.93 2.80 -10.08
N ALA A 34 -7.72 3.61 -11.12
CA ALA A 34 -8.21 4.98 -11.20
C ALA A 34 -9.73 5.05 -11.12
N THR A 35 -10.45 4.09 -11.71
CA THR A 35 -11.90 3.99 -11.58
C THR A 35 -12.31 3.60 -10.16
N ALA A 36 -11.60 2.66 -9.55
CA ALA A 36 -11.92 2.17 -8.21
C ALA A 36 -11.70 3.23 -7.12
N PHE A 37 -10.66 4.05 -7.22
CA PHE A 37 -10.36 5.05 -6.19
C PHE A 37 -11.33 6.24 -6.17
N GLN A 38 -12.25 6.33 -7.15
CA GLN A 38 -13.40 7.25 -7.07
C GLN A 38 -14.29 6.97 -5.83
N LYS A 39 -14.19 5.79 -5.25
CA LYS A 39 -14.88 5.43 -4.00
C LYS A 39 -14.18 5.97 -2.74
N GLY A 40 -13.07 6.65 -2.89
CA GLY A 40 -12.25 7.20 -1.81
C GLY A 40 -10.91 6.47 -1.66
N LEU A 41 -10.00 7.14 -1.00
CA LEU A 41 -8.68 6.66 -0.60
C LEU A 41 -8.71 6.33 0.92
N GLY A 42 -7.58 6.01 1.52
CA GLY A 42 -7.52 5.64 2.93
C GLY A 42 -6.17 5.93 3.54
N GLY A 43 -5.84 5.21 4.61
CA GLY A 43 -4.66 5.43 5.44
C GLY A 43 -3.32 5.42 4.70
N MET A 44 -3.19 4.65 3.61
CA MET A 44 -1.97 4.70 2.80
C MET A 44 -1.71 6.11 2.25
N HIS A 45 -2.72 6.74 1.64
CA HIS A 45 -2.61 8.08 1.08
C HIS A 45 -2.56 9.14 2.18
N ALA A 46 -3.36 8.99 3.24
CA ALA A 46 -3.34 9.91 4.36
C ALA A 46 -1.94 10.04 5.01
N LEU A 47 -1.16 8.97 5.03
CA LEU A 47 0.22 8.95 5.53
C LEU A 47 1.25 9.31 4.45
N SER A 48 1.05 8.90 3.21
CA SER A 48 2.02 9.17 2.14
C SER A 48 2.03 10.62 1.69
N HIS A 49 0.92 11.35 1.79
CA HIS A 49 0.86 12.77 1.44
C HIS A 49 1.78 13.63 2.32
N PRO A 50 1.67 13.59 3.67
CA PRO A 50 2.60 14.34 4.52
C PRO A 50 4.06 13.88 4.37
N VAL A 51 4.32 12.58 4.22
CA VAL A 51 5.69 12.09 3.98
C VAL A 51 6.24 12.63 2.66
N GLY A 52 5.45 12.61 1.58
CA GLY A 52 5.84 13.21 0.31
C GLY A 52 6.10 14.71 0.40
N ALA A 53 5.26 15.43 1.15
CA ALA A 53 5.39 16.89 1.33
C ALA A 53 6.65 17.27 2.13
N LEU A 54 7.03 16.49 3.14
CA LEU A 54 8.13 16.80 4.05
C LEU A 54 9.49 16.28 3.57
N TYR A 55 9.49 15.13 2.85
CA TYR A 55 10.72 14.43 2.46
C TYR A 55 10.91 14.30 0.93
N ASP A 56 10.01 14.86 0.12
CA ASP A 56 10.05 14.79 -1.35
C ASP A 56 10.16 13.35 -1.88
N THR A 57 9.50 12.41 -1.21
CA THR A 57 9.52 10.99 -1.59
C THR A 57 8.62 10.72 -2.80
N HIS A 58 9.00 9.74 -3.64
CA HIS A 58 8.18 9.33 -4.77
C HIS A 58 6.84 8.74 -4.27
N HIS A 59 5.73 9.39 -4.59
CA HIS A 59 4.38 9.07 -4.08
C HIS A 59 3.99 7.60 -4.17
N GLY A 60 4.15 6.99 -5.35
CA GLY A 60 3.82 5.57 -5.55
C GLY A 60 4.67 4.63 -4.71
N MET A 61 5.96 4.96 -4.53
CA MET A 61 6.88 4.18 -3.72
C MET A 61 6.53 4.29 -2.24
N THR A 62 6.18 5.50 -1.78
CA THR A 62 5.76 5.75 -0.40
C THR A 62 4.46 4.99 -0.06
N ASN A 63 3.46 5.04 -0.95
CA ASN A 63 2.24 4.24 -0.80
C ASN A 63 2.54 2.74 -0.74
N ALA A 64 3.39 2.24 -1.63
CA ALA A 64 3.77 0.83 -1.66
C ALA A 64 4.54 0.41 -0.40
N THR A 65 5.33 1.32 0.19
CA THR A 65 6.04 1.08 1.45
C THR A 65 5.07 1.01 2.62
N PHE A 66 4.10 1.92 2.73
CA PHE A 66 3.08 1.90 3.78
C PHE A 66 2.10 0.73 3.68
N MET A 67 1.87 0.20 2.47
CA MET A 67 0.79 -0.76 2.19
C MET A 67 0.66 -1.92 3.20
N PRO A 68 1.69 -2.71 3.55
CA PRO A 68 1.53 -3.85 4.44
C PRO A 68 1.17 -3.43 5.88
N TYR A 69 1.66 -2.30 6.34
CA TYR A 69 1.39 -1.77 7.69
C TYR A 69 -0.04 -1.27 7.80
N VAL A 70 -0.54 -0.55 6.79
CA VAL A 70 -1.93 -0.12 6.72
C VAL A 70 -2.88 -1.31 6.56
N LEU A 71 -2.51 -2.33 5.78
CA LEU A 71 -3.29 -3.57 5.69
C LEU A 71 -3.41 -4.23 7.06
N LYS A 72 -2.31 -4.34 7.80
CA LYS A 72 -2.30 -4.93 9.15
C LYS A 72 -3.15 -4.13 10.14
N PHE A 73 -3.02 -2.80 10.15
CA PHE A 73 -3.84 -1.91 10.94
C PHE A 73 -5.34 -2.10 10.66
N ASN A 74 -5.71 -2.18 9.39
CA ASN A 74 -7.09 -2.33 8.96
C ASN A 74 -7.64 -3.77 9.08
N ARG A 75 -6.81 -4.76 9.42
CA ARG A 75 -7.19 -6.18 9.44
C ARG A 75 -8.57 -6.45 10.06
N PRO A 76 -8.90 -5.92 11.25
CA PRO A 76 -10.20 -6.22 11.89
C PRO A 76 -11.42 -5.84 11.05
N ALA A 77 -11.28 -4.83 10.18
CA ALA A 77 -12.38 -4.34 9.35
C ALA A 77 -12.40 -4.93 7.93
N ILE A 78 -11.31 -5.55 7.48
CA ILE A 78 -11.16 -5.99 6.08
C ILE A 78 -10.89 -7.49 5.91
N GLU A 79 -10.72 -8.25 6.98
CA GLU A 79 -10.25 -9.64 6.92
C GLU A 79 -11.10 -10.52 5.98
N GLU A 80 -12.42 -10.43 6.07
CA GLU A 80 -13.31 -11.19 5.18
C GLU A 80 -13.16 -10.78 3.71
N ARG A 81 -13.05 -9.46 3.44
CA ARG A 81 -12.86 -8.96 2.06
C ARG A 81 -11.52 -9.41 1.49
N ILE A 82 -10.47 -9.38 2.29
CA ILE A 82 -9.14 -9.84 1.89
C ILE A 82 -9.12 -11.35 1.66
N THR A 83 -9.81 -12.13 2.50
CA THR A 83 -9.95 -13.59 2.29
C THR A 83 -10.61 -13.91 0.96
N ARG A 84 -11.71 -13.21 0.59
CA ARG A 84 -12.36 -13.35 -0.72
C ARG A 84 -11.43 -12.94 -1.87
N LEU A 85 -10.65 -11.87 -1.68
CA LEU A 85 -9.67 -11.42 -2.67
C LEU A 85 -8.54 -12.43 -2.84
N ALA A 86 -8.01 -12.98 -1.75
CA ALA A 86 -6.99 -14.02 -1.79
C ALA A 86 -7.46 -15.28 -2.56
N ALA A 87 -8.72 -15.68 -2.34
CA ALA A 87 -9.35 -16.77 -3.09
C ALA A 87 -9.49 -16.44 -4.58
N TYR A 88 -9.92 -15.21 -4.90
CA TYR A 88 -10.02 -14.74 -6.29
C TYR A 88 -8.66 -14.73 -7.00
N LEU A 89 -7.61 -14.35 -6.30
CA LEU A 89 -6.22 -14.39 -6.79
C LEU A 89 -5.63 -15.80 -6.80
N ARG A 90 -6.38 -16.81 -6.33
CA ARG A 90 -5.94 -18.21 -6.24
C ARG A 90 -4.67 -18.39 -5.39
N LEU A 91 -4.56 -17.59 -4.32
CA LEU A 91 -3.44 -17.76 -3.40
C LEU A 91 -3.57 -19.07 -2.61
N PRO A 92 -2.45 -19.73 -2.27
CA PRO A 92 -2.47 -20.89 -1.38
C PRO A 92 -3.11 -20.53 -0.03
N SER A 93 -3.99 -21.40 0.49
CA SER A 93 -4.69 -21.18 1.78
C SER A 93 -5.29 -19.76 1.90
N PRO A 94 -6.31 -19.41 1.09
CA PRO A 94 -6.81 -18.05 1.01
C PRO A 94 -7.18 -17.46 2.37
N GLY A 95 -6.59 -16.32 2.73
CA GLY A 95 -6.77 -15.63 3.98
C GLY A 95 -5.96 -14.33 4.03
N PHE A 96 -6.09 -13.58 5.13
CA PHE A 96 -5.36 -12.33 5.31
C PHE A 96 -3.84 -12.55 5.27
N ASP A 97 -3.34 -13.55 5.99
CA ASP A 97 -1.89 -13.77 6.10
C ASP A 97 -1.28 -14.22 4.77
N SER A 98 -1.97 -15.05 3.98
CA SER A 98 -1.51 -15.41 2.64
C SER A 98 -1.50 -14.22 1.68
N PHE A 99 -2.48 -13.33 1.79
CA PHE A 99 -2.51 -12.10 1.01
C PHE A 99 -1.38 -11.14 1.42
N LEU A 100 -1.16 -10.96 2.73
CA LEU A 100 -0.05 -10.14 3.23
C LEU A 100 1.31 -10.69 2.75
N ALA A 101 1.51 -12.00 2.85
CA ALA A 101 2.72 -12.66 2.35
C ALA A 101 2.90 -12.46 0.83
N PHE A 102 1.82 -12.55 0.06
CA PHE A 102 1.84 -12.24 -1.38
C PHE A 102 2.27 -10.80 -1.65
N ILE A 103 1.72 -9.82 -0.94
CA ILE A 103 2.09 -8.41 -1.08
C ILE A 103 3.57 -8.18 -0.72
N LEU A 104 4.06 -8.77 0.37
CA LEU A 104 5.46 -8.65 0.78
C LEU A 104 6.41 -9.26 -0.26
N LYS A 105 6.05 -10.43 -0.80
CA LYS A 105 6.83 -11.05 -1.88
C LYS A 105 6.84 -10.19 -3.13
N LEU A 106 5.67 -9.70 -3.58
CA LEU A 106 5.55 -8.85 -4.76
C LEU A 106 6.41 -7.59 -4.64
N ARG A 107 6.35 -6.90 -3.48
CA ARG A 107 7.17 -5.73 -3.19
C ARG A 107 8.66 -6.05 -3.28
N LYS A 108 9.09 -7.16 -2.68
CA LYS A 108 10.48 -7.63 -2.75
C LYS A 108 10.91 -7.89 -4.18
N ASP A 109 10.08 -8.60 -4.95
CA ASP A 109 10.39 -8.98 -6.33
C ASP A 109 10.56 -7.76 -7.26
N ILE A 110 9.90 -6.63 -6.98
CA ILE A 110 10.00 -5.40 -7.78
C ILE A 110 10.86 -4.30 -7.12
N GLY A 111 11.53 -4.59 -6.01
CA GLY A 111 12.47 -3.67 -5.38
C GLY A 111 11.82 -2.53 -4.57
N VAL A 112 10.59 -2.70 -4.08
CA VAL A 112 9.97 -1.73 -3.17
C VAL A 112 10.64 -1.79 -1.80
N PRO A 113 11.10 -0.65 -1.23
CA PRO A 113 11.68 -0.59 0.11
C PRO A 113 10.76 -1.18 1.18
N HIS A 114 11.34 -1.87 2.16
CA HIS A 114 10.56 -2.45 3.25
C HIS A 114 10.19 -1.40 4.30
N THR A 115 11.04 -0.41 4.52
CA THR A 115 10.88 0.61 5.55
C THR A 115 10.95 2.03 5.01
N LEU A 116 10.41 2.98 5.76
CA LEU A 116 10.50 4.41 5.45
C LEU A 116 11.96 4.91 5.50
N VAL A 117 12.80 4.36 6.39
CA VAL A 117 14.23 4.68 6.45
C VAL A 117 14.91 4.46 5.11
N GLN A 118 14.55 3.40 4.40
CA GLN A 118 15.09 3.11 3.07
C GLN A 118 14.64 4.09 1.98
N LEU A 119 13.62 4.91 2.27
CA LEU A 119 13.19 6.05 1.43
C LEU A 119 13.86 7.37 1.83
N GLY A 120 14.74 7.37 2.84
CA GLY A 120 15.38 8.57 3.36
C GLY A 120 14.53 9.36 4.36
N VAL A 121 13.46 8.77 4.88
CA VAL A 121 12.61 9.38 5.90
C VAL A 121 13.21 9.10 7.27
N ASP A 122 13.34 10.13 8.11
CA ASP A 122 13.68 10.02 9.53
C ASP A 122 12.40 10.07 10.41
N ASP A 123 12.56 9.97 11.72
CA ASP A 123 11.46 10.01 12.68
C ASP A 123 11.23 11.38 13.34
N GLN A 124 12.03 12.40 12.96
CA GLN A 124 11.95 13.73 13.58
C GLN A 124 10.61 14.41 13.37
N GLN A 125 9.94 14.12 12.26
CA GLN A 125 8.64 14.69 11.92
C GLN A 125 7.46 13.73 12.16
N ALA A 126 7.68 12.60 12.87
CA ALA A 126 6.66 11.56 13.05
C ALA A 126 5.34 12.11 13.65
N ASP A 127 5.44 12.99 14.66
CA ASP A 127 4.27 13.60 15.31
C ASP A 127 3.51 14.54 14.36
N LEU A 128 4.23 15.37 13.59
CA LEU A 128 3.65 16.23 12.56
C LEU A 128 2.98 15.41 11.44
N ILE A 129 3.61 14.35 10.99
CA ILE A 129 3.04 13.43 9.98
C ILE A 129 1.72 12.83 10.51
N ALA A 130 1.67 12.42 11.77
CA ALA A 130 0.46 11.89 12.37
C ALA A 130 -0.66 12.95 12.44
N ASP A 131 -0.35 14.19 12.81
CA ASP A 131 -1.31 15.31 12.81
C ASP A 131 -1.83 15.62 11.41
N MET A 132 -0.96 15.69 10.42
CA MET A 132 -1.33 15.92 9.02
C MET A 132 -2.19 14.78 8.46
N ALA A 133 -1.87 13.53 8.80
CA ALA A 133 -2.59 12.36 8.32
C ALA A 133 -4.06 12.34 8.79
N VAL A 134 -4.33 12.80 10.02
CA VAL A 134 -5.70 12.85 10.58
C VAL A 134 -6.60 13.80 9.80
N VAL A 135 -6.06 14.92 9.35
CA VAL A 135 -6.84 15.95 8.63
C VAL A 135 -6.77 15.78 7.11
N ASP A 136 -6.01 14.80 6.61
CA ASP A 136 -5.94 14.51 5.19
C ASP A 136 -7.30 14.04 4.66
N PRO A 137 -7.79 14.55 3.54
CA PRO A 137 -9.07 14.14 2.96
C PRO A 137 -9.21 12.63 2.74
N SER A 138 -8.08 11.93 2.50
CA SER A 138 -8.07 10.48 2.28
C SER A 138 -8.35 9.68 3.57
N ALA A 139 -8.12 10.27 4.75
CA ALA A 139 -8.31 9.55 6.02
C ALA A 139 -9.74 9.06 6.22
N SER A 140 -10.72 9.85 5.77
CA SER A 140 -12.15 9.54 5.91
C SER A 140 -12.61 8.28 5.17
N GLY A 141 -11.88 7.87 4.14
CA GLY A 141 -12.16 6.65 3.36
C GLY A 141 -11.55 5.37 3.94
N ASN A 142 -10.76 5.46 5.02
CA ASN A 142 -10.13 4.29 5.60
C ASN A 142 -11.15 3.40 6.34
N PRO A 143 -11.04 2.05 6.25
CA PRO A 143 -11.97 1.12 6.94
C PRO A 143 -12.06 1.31 8.45
N LEU A 144 -10.94 1.61 9.10
CA LEU A 144 -10.90 2.02 10.51
C LEU A 144 -10.59 3.53 10.60
N PRO A 145 -11.16 4.28 11.54
CA PRO A 145 -10.83 5.69 11.73
C PRO A 145 -9.31 5.89 11.90
N ILE A 146 -8.73 6.82 11.14
CA ILE A 146 -7.35 7.24 11.33
C ILE A 146 -7.33 8.31 12.43
N THR A 147 -6.95 7.91 13.63
CA THR A 147 -6.65 8.80 14.75
C THR A 147 -5.17 9.16 14.75
N LYS A 148 -4.76 10.21 15.49
CA LYS A 148 -3.34 10.55 15.64
C LYS A 148 -2.54 9.36 16.17
N ALA A 149 -3.05 8.65 17.17
CA ALA A 149 -2.39 7.46 17.72
C ALA A 149 -2.27 6.33 16.67
N GLY A 150 -3.34 6.08 15.88
CA GLY A 150 -3.30 5.08 14.81
C GLY A 150 -2.36 5.46 13.67
N ALA A 151 -2.31 6.74 13.29
CA ALA A 151 -1.36 7.23 12.30
C ALA A 151 0.10 7.08 12.78
N ALA A 152 0.36 7.42 14.05
CA ALA A 152 1.68 7.26 14.67
C ALA A 152 2.09 5.78 14.76
N GLU A 153 1.15 4.89 15.12
CA GLU A 153 1.39 3.43 15.15
C GLU A 153 1.78 2.89 13.76
N ILE A 154 1.05 3.27 12.71
CA ILE A 154 1.34 2.85 11.35
C ILE A 154 2.69 3.39 10.88
N PHE A 155 2.98 4.68 11.17
CA PHE A 155 4.26 5.31 10.83
C PHE A 155 5.42 4.58 11.51
N ASP A 156 5.33 4.36 12.81
CA ASP A 156 6.37 3.69 13.61
C ASP A 156 6.60 2.25 13.13
N ALA A 157 5.53 1.51 12.83
CA ALA A 157 5.63 0.18 12.26
C ALA A 157 6.33 0.19 10.89
N ALA A 158 5.99 1.16 10.01
CA ALA A 158 6.61 1.31 8.69
C ALA A 158 8.04 1.82 8.76
N TYR A 159 8.37 2.65 9.74
CA TYR A 159 9.72 3.15 9.98
C TYR A 159 10.67 2.02 10.39
N HIS A 160 10.26 1.19 11.35
CA HIS A 160 11.06 0.09 11.88
C HIS A 160 10.90 -1.24 11.14
N GLY A 161 9.93 -1.38 10.23
CA GLY A 161 9.66 -2.63 9.52
C GLY A 161 8.95 -3.70 10.37
N ARG A 162 8.16 -3.31 11.36
CA ARG A 162 7.47 -4.23 12.29
C ARG A 162 6.08 -4.64 11.76
N LEU A 163 5.97 -5.87 11.28
CA LEU A 163 4.73 -6.51 10.80
C LEU A 163 4.27 -7.64 11.73
#